data_2b79438a22c5ef7ab79779576aea28b0
#
_entry.id   2b79438a22c5ef7ab79779576aea28b0
#
_cell.length_a   1.000
_cell.length_b   1.000
_cell.length_c   1.000
_cell.angle_alpha   90.00
_cell.angle_beta   90.00
_cell.angle_gamma   90.00
#
_symmetry.space_group_name_H-M   'P 1'
#
loop_
_entity.id
_entity.type
_entity.pdbx_description
1 polymer ?
#
loop_
_entity_poly.entity_id
_entity_poly.type
_entity_poly.pdbx_seq_one_letter_code
_entity_poly.pdbx_strand_id
1 'polypeptide(L)'
;MTTQNSAPRPPRALIAMSGSVDSSVAAWLMQRDGYDCTGITMRLTHNEMLGQSGFHTCCSEKDIEDAAEVAFALDIPYEVLDFTADFREQIIEKFVRVYEAGGTPNPCIDCNKYMKFNHLLNWAQAHGMEYVVTGHYARVEQDPDTGRWLLKKGLDEGKDQSYVLYNLTQQQLTHVRLPLGALHKTEVRAIAEQHHFINARKHDSQDICFVPDGDYARFMEGFTGKHYPAGDFLDESGKVVGTHNGAVRYTLGQRKGLGLALGAPVYVCGKDMQANTVTVGPESALFDRIVYAEDVNWIAIPELTGPLRVTARTRYHQTEQAATVYPAENGFRLEFDQPQRAPTPGQSVVLYQGDVVLGGGIITRVEK
;
A
#
# COMPACT_ATOMS: atom_id res chain seq x y z
N MET A 1 25.08 40.18 -31.40
CA MET A 1 24.09 39.62 -30.45
C MET A 1 24.44 38.17 -30.26
N THR A 2 25.18 37.85 -29.21
CA THR A 2 25.57 36.49 -28.85
C THR A 2 24.39 35.83 -28.11
N THR A 3 23.69 34.91 -28.77
CA THR A 3 22.73 34.01 -28.12
C THR A 3 23.49 33.18 -27.09
N GLN A 4 23.37 33.53 -25.82
CA GLN A 4 23.80 32.67 -24.72
C GLN A 4 22.97 31.39 -24.82
N ASN A 5 23.59 30.29 -25.26
CA ASN A 5 23.06 28.94 -25.18
C ASN A 5 23.09 28.56 -23.68
N SER A 6 22.04 28.94 -22.92
CA SER A 6 21.91 28.47 -21.53
C SER A 6 21.74 26.95 -21.57
N ALA A 7 22.63 26.24 -20.90
CA ALA A 7 22.45 24.81 -20.68
C ALA A 7 21.03 24.56 -20.15
N PRO A 8 20.36 23.48 -20.58
CA PRO A 8 19.02 23.16 -20.08
C PRO A 8 19.09 23.05 -18.55
N ARG A 9 18.12 23.65 -17.88
CA ARG A 9 18.01 23.56 -16.42
C ARG A 9 17.85 22.08 -16.03
N PRO A 10 18.50 21.64 -14.95
CA PRO A 10 18.28 20.28 -14.46
C PRO A 10 16.78 20.07 -14.12
N PRO A 11 16.24 18.87 -14.39
CA PRO A 11 14.85 18.57 -14.05
C PRO A 11 14.68 18.61 -12.52
N ARG A 12 13.58 19.21 -12.05
CA ARG A 12 13.30 19.40 -10.62
C ARG A 12 12.52 18.23 -10.04
N ALA A 13 13.00 17.69 -8.93
CA ALA A 13 12.42 16.53 -8.28
C ALA A 13 12.11 16.78 -6.80
N LEU A 14 10.88 16.49 -6.40
CA LEU A 14 10.46 16.40 -5.01
C LEU A 14 10.75 14.99 -4.49
N ILE A 15 11.55 14.87 -3.46
CA ILE A 15 11.87 13.61 -2.81
C ILE A 15 11.01 13.45 -1.56
N ALA A 16 10.11 12.45 -1.56
CA ALA A 16 9.31 12.13 -0.39
C ALA A 16 10.18 11.41 0.65
N MET A 17 10.63 12.14 1.64
CA MET A 17 11.55 11.68 2.69
C MET A 17 10.77 11.28 3.93
N SER A 18 10.77 9.99 4.27
CA SER A 18 10.08 9.43 5.43
C SER A 18 11.00 9.17 6.63
N GLY A 19 12.26 9.61 6.59
CA GLY A 19 13.26 9.27 7.60
C GLY A 19 13.73 7.81 7.54
N SER A 20 13.34 7.05 6.51
CA SER A 20 13.81 5.68 6.26
C SER A 20 15.07 5.66 5.41
N VAL A 21 15.83 4.57 5.48
CA VAL A 21 17.02 4.37 4.64
C VAL A 21 16.68 4.46 3.15
N ASP A 22 15.54 3.94 2.75
CA ASP A 22 15.11 3.88 1.36
C ASP A 22 14.88 5.27 0.76
N SER A 23 14.18 6.14 1.46
CA SER A 23 13.96 7.52 1.00
C SER A 23 15.26 8.34 0.96
N SER A 24 16.19 8.07 1.88
CA SER A 24 17.49 8.73 1.92
C SER A 24 18.37 8.36 0.72
N VAL A 25 18.43 7.06 0.39
CA VAL A 25 19.17 6.59 -0.78
C VAL A 25 18.50 7.03 -2.07
N ALA A 26 17.17 7.08 -2.12
CA ALA A 26 16.45 7.63 -3.27
C ALA A 26 16.82 9.10 -3.53
N ALA A 27 16.94 9.91 -2.48
CA ALA A 27 17.38 11.31 -2.58
C ALA A 27 18.79 11.42 -3.17
N TRP A 28 19.73 10.64 -2.65
CA TRP A 28 21.12 10.61 -3.13
C TRP A 28 21.22 10.18 -4.59
N LEU A 29 20.51 9.12 -4.98
CA LEU A 29 20.50 8.62 -6.36
C LEU A 29 20.02 9.70 -7.34
N MET A 30 18.93 10.40 -7.01
CA MET A 30 18.38 11.45 -7.86
C MET A 30 19.35 12.63 -8.00
N GLN A 31 20.00 13.03 -6.90
CA GLN A 31 21.02 14.09 -6.94
C GLN A 31 22.23 13.66 -7.77
N ARG A 32 22.73 12.44 -7.59
CA ARG A 32 23.81 11.84 -8.40
C ARG A 32 23.48 11.87 -9.90
N ASP A 33 22.21 11.58 -10.24
CA ASP A 33 21.72 11.51 -11.62
C ASP A 33 21.39 12.90 -12.19
N GLY A 34 21.74 13.98 -11.48
CA GLY A 34 21.72 15.37 -11.97
C GLY A 34 20.37 16.08 -11.82
N TYR A 35 19.48 15.61 -10.95
CA TYR A 35 18.24 16.31 -10.65
C TYR A 35 18.45 17.43 -9.62
N ASP A 36 17.70 18.52 -9.77
CA ASP A 36 17.55 19.55 -8.74
C ASP A 36 16.51 19.08 -7.71
N CYS A 37 17.00 18.59 -6.56
CA CYS A 37 16.23 17.88 -5.57
C CYS A 37 15.77 18.79 -4.42
N THR A 38 14.52 18.62 -3.98
CA THR A 38 13.99 19.18 -2.73
C THR A 38 13.39 18.05 -1.89
N GLY A 39 13.84 17.88 -0.65
CA GLY A 39 13.32 16.91 0.29
C GLY A 39 12.03 17.39 0.96
N ILE A 40 11.01 16.54 1.00
CA ILE A 40 9.74 16.84 1.66
C ILE A 40 9.36 15.68 2.57
N THR A 41 9.07 15.97 3.84
CA THR A 41 8.37 15.03 4.72
C THR A 41 6.90 15.42 4.84
N MET A 42 6.00 14.48 4.59
CA MET A 42 4.58 14.63 4.87
C MET A 42 4.32 14.33 6.35
N ARG A 43 3.87 15.31 7.12
CA ARG A 43 3.31 15.05 8.44
C ARG A 43 1.89 14.52 8.26
N LEU A 44 1.67 13.24 8.59
CA LEU A 44 0.40 12.53 8.37
C LEU A 44 -0.43 12.39 9.64
N THR A 45 0.21 12.44 10.81
CA THR A 45 -0.45 12.29 12.11
C THR A 45 0.14 13.24 13.15
N HIS A 46 -0.67 13.66 14.12
CA HIS A 46 -0.21 14.26 15.37
C HIS A 46 -0.40 13.26 16.52
N ASN A 47 0.43 13.34 17.55
CA ASN A 47 0.36 12.44 18.70
C ASN A 47 -1.02 12.42 19.37
N GLU A 48 -1.73 13.55 19.37
CA GLU A 48 -3.08 13.70 19.93
C GLU A 48 -4.15 12.90 19.15
N MET A 49 -3.98 12.72 17.83
CA MET A 49 -4.92 11.96 16.99
C MET A 49 -4.89 10.46 17.26
N LEU A 50 -3.81 9.95 17.83
CA LEU A 50 -3.61 8.53 18.09
C LEU A 50 -3.97 8.11 19.53
N GLY A 51 -4.53 9.04 20.31
CA GLY A 51 -5.13 8.75 21.61
C GLY A 51 -4.19 8.34 22.74
N GLN A 52 -2.88 8.24 22.53
CA GLN A 52 -1.89 7.96 23.58
C GLN A 52 -0.48 8.42 23.18
N SER A 53 0.24 9.00 24.14
CA SER A 53 1.67 9.29 24.06
C SER A 53 2.47 7.99 24.04
N GLY A 54 3.23 7.72 22.97
CA GLY A 54 4.20 6.63 22.92
C GLY A 54 4.19 5.76 21.66
N PHE A 55 3.36 6.01 20.67
CA PHE A 55 3.41 5.28 19.42
C PHE A 55 4.42 5.88 18.44
N HIS A 56 5.30 5.04 17.88
CA HIS A 56 6.18 5.39 16.77
C HIS A 56 5.39 5.25 15.47
N THR A 57 4.97 6.37 14.90
CA THR A 57 4.36 6.44 13.56
C THR A 57 5.43 6.65 12.51
N CYS A 58 5.18 6.34 11.22
CA CYS A 58 6.16 6.58 10.15
C CYS A 58 6.36 8.07 9.80
N CYS A 59 5.97 8.98 10.66
CA CYS A 59 6.24 10.42 10.62
C CYS A 59 6.42 10.94 12.04
N SER A 60 7.11 10.16 12.90
CA SER A 60 7.49 10.61 14.24
C SER A 60 8.43 11.81 14.13
N GLU A 61 8.52 12.63 15.19
CA GLU A 61 9.50 13.72 15.24
C GLU A 61 10.91 13.22 14.94
N LYS A 62 11.26 12.02 15.43
CA LYS A 62 12.56 11.38 15.13
C LYS A 62 12.73 11.05 13.64
N ASP A 63 11.67 10.61 12.94
CA ASP A 63 11.74 10.36 11.49
C ASP A 63 11.93 11.66 10.70
N ILE A 64 11.29 12.74 11.15
CA ILE A 64 11.46 14.08 10.57
C ILE A 64 12.88 14.58 10.77
N GLU A 65 13.45 14.41 11.99
CA GLU A 65 14.84 14.74 12.28
C GLU A 65 15.81 13.94 11.42
N ASP A 66 15.65 12.60 11.33
CA ASP A 66 16.47 11.74 10.49
C ASP A 66 16.43 12.18 9.00
N ALA A 67 15.24 12.55 8.49
CA ALA A 67 15.08 13.04 7.13
C ALA A 67 15.79 14.40 6.93
N ALA A 68 15.64 15.31 7.88
CA ALA A 68 16.29 16.62 7.85
C ALA A 68 17.83 16.51 7.88
N GLU A 69 18.38 15.62 8.72
CA GLU A 69 19.83 15.37 8.75
C GLU A 69 20.36 14.84 7.44
N VAL A 70 19.63 13.91 6.79
CA VAL A 70 20.04 13.40 5.47
C VAL A 70 19.94 14.49 4.40
N ALA A 71 18.87 15.29 4.40
CA ALA A 71 18.74 16.42 3.46
C ALA A 71 19.88 17.43 3.64
N PHE A 72 20.23 17.74 4.88
CA PHE A 72 21.39 18.60 5.20
C PHE A 72 22.71 17.98 4.72
N ALA A 73 22.93 16.69 4.92
CA ALA A 73 24.14 15.99 4.47
C ALA A 73 24.25 15.96 2.93
N LEU A 74 23.12 15.99 2.22
CA LEU A 74 23.05 16.04 0.75
C LEU A 74 23.05 17.48 0.20
N ASP A 75 23.05 18.50 1.06
CA ASP A 75 22.94 19.93 0.69
C ASP A 75 21.72 20.20 -0.22
N ILE A 76 20.55 19.61 0.12
CA ILE A 76 19.29 19.84 -0.58
C ILE A 76 18.29 20.60 0.32
N PRO A 77 17.45 21.49 -0.23
CA PRO A 77 16.36 22.12 0.52
C PRO A 77 15.44 21.07 1.12
N TYR A 78 14.92 21.33 2.31
CA TYR A 78 14.03 20.42 3.02
C TYR A 78 12.87 21.16 3.69
N GLU A 79 11.66 20.59 3.59
CA GLU A 79 10.46 21.15 4.19
C GLU A 79 9.55 20.03 4.73
N VAL A 80 8.77 20.36 5.76
CA VAL A 80 7.73 19.47 6.33
C VAL A 80 6.36 20.04 5.98
N LEU A 81 5.56 19.26 5.27
CA LEU A 81 4.20 19.65 4.87
C LEU A 81 3.18 18.93 5.75
N ASP A 82 2.20 19.67 6.25
CA ASP A 82 1.13 19.12 7.07
C ASP A 82 -0.03 18.64 6.18
N PHE A 83 -0.25 17.32 6.19
CA PHE A 83 -1.35 16.62 5.51
C PHE A 83 -2.21 15.83 6.50
N THR A 84 -2.20 16.19 7.78
CA THR A 84 -2.89 15.43 8.83
C THR A 84 -4.41 15.39 8.63
N ALA A 85 -5.02 16.50 8.19
CA ALA A 85 -6.45 16.56 7.90
C ALA A 85 -6.85 15.64 6.74
N ASP A 86 -6.12 15.72 5.61
CA ASP A 86 -6.36 14.89 4.43
C ASP A 86 -6.13 13.40 4.74
N PHE A 87 -5.09 13.08 5.50
CA PHE A 87 -4.77 11.71 5.90
C PHE A 87 -5.86 11.13 6.82
N ARG A 88 -6.37 11.92 7.75
CA ARG A 88 -7.49 11.53 8.60
C ARG A 88 -8.71 11.18 7.76
N GLU A 89 -9.13 12.08 6.88
CA GLU A 89 -10.36 11.93 6.11
C GLU A 89 -10.27 10.78 5.10
N GLN A 90 -9.18 10.74 4.30
CA GLN A 90 -9.08 9.86 3.15
C GLN A 90 -8.53 8.48 3.50
N ILE A 91 -7.73 8.36 4.56
CA ILE A 91 -7.07 7.11 4.92
C ILE A 91 -7.68 6.50 6.17
N ILE A 92 -7.66 7.23 7.31
CA ILE A 92 -8.08 6.66 8.59
C ILE A 92 -9.59 6.41 8.62
N GLU A 93 -10.40 7.38 8.23
CA GLU A 93 -11.86 7.23 8.21
C GLU A 93 -12.32 6.18 7.21
N LYS A 94 -11.67 6.07 6.05
CA LYS A 94 -11.92 4.99 5.09
C LYS A 94 -11.56 3.63 5.68
N PHE A 95 -10.40 3.52 6.34
CA PHE A 95 -9.96 2.31 7.03
C PHE A 95 -11.01 1.83 8.04
N VAL A 96 -11.51 2.73 8.88
CA VAL A 96 -12.56 2.44 9.87
C VAL A 96 -13.84 1.96 9.17
N ARG A 97 -14.33 2.71 8.17
CA ARG A 97 -15.57 2.36 7.44
C ARG A 97 -15.50 0.97 6.81
N VAL A 98 -14.38 0.62 6.20
CA VAL A 98 -14.22 -0.70 5.56
C VAL A 98 -14.22 -1.83 6.59
N TYR A 99 -13.55 -1.64 7.75
CA TYR A 99 -13.61 -2.64 8.82
C TYR A 99 -14.99 -2.76 9.44
N GLU A 100 -15.69 -1.66 9.68
CA GLU A 100 -17.07 -1.64 10.20
C GLU A 100 -18.06 -2.30 9.22
N ALA A 101 -17.79 -2.24 7.93
CA ALA A 101 -18.53 -2.95 6.89
C ALA A 101 -18.15 -4.45 6.77
N GLY A 102 -17.20 -4.93 7.57
CA GLY A 102 -16.74 -6.33 7.55
C GLY A 102 -15.64 -6.65 6.54
N GLY A 103 -15.19 -5.66 5.75
CA GLY A 103 -14.07 -5.78 4.83
C GLY A 103 -12.70 -5.77 5.54
N THR A 104 -11.65 -5.83 4.75
CA THR A 104 -10.25 -5.69 5.22
C THR A 104 -9.54 -4.70 4.31
N PRO A 105 -9.36 -3.43 4.72
CA PRO A 105 -8.74 -2.41 3.90
C PRO A 105 -7.22 -2.60 3.79
N ASN A 106 -6.61 -1.98 2.76
CA ASN A 106 -5.17 -1.79 2.67
C ASN A 106 -4.84 -0.28 2.64
N PRO A 107 -4.60 0.35 3.80
CA PRO A 107 -4.39 1.79 3.87
C PRO A 107 -3.10 2.26 3.17
N CYS A 108 -2.12 1.37 2.93
CA CYS A 108 -0.91 1.73 2.19
C CYS A 108 -1.21 2.00 0.72
N ILE A 109 -2.14 1.25 0.12
CA ILE A 109 -2.62 1.50 -1.25
C ILE A 109 -3.31 2.86 -1.33
N ASP A 110 -4.20 3.15 -0.37
CA ASP A 110 -4.90 4.43 -0.32
C ASP A 110 -3.93 5.61 -0.06
N CYS A 111 -2.94 5.43 0.82
CA CYS A 111 -1.91 6.44 1.06
C CYS A 111 -1.09 6.74 -0.21
N ASN A 112 -0.72 5.72 -0.99
CA ASN A 112 -0.07 5.93 -2.27
C ASN A 112 -0.99 6.66 -3.26
N LYS A 113 -2.27 6.23 -3.38
CA LYS A 113 -3.27 6.82 -4.31
C LYS A 113 -3.54 8.29 -3.99
N TYR A 114 -3.85 8.61 -2.73
CA TYR A 114 -4.36 9.92 -2.35
C TYR A 114 -3.26 10.86 -1.83
N MET A 115 -2.38 10.39 -0.95
CA MET A 115 -1.40 11.28 -0.32
C MET A 115 -0.17 11.50 -1.20
N LYS A 116 0.59 10.43 -1.54
CA LYS A 116 1.88 10.58 -2.21
C LYS A 116 1.75 10.96 -3.68
N PHE A 117 0.86 10.29 -4.42
CA PHE A 117 0.77 10.46 -5.88
C PHE A 117 -0.44 11.28 -6.34
N ASN A 118 -1.18 11.89 -5.38
CA ASN A 118 -2.17 12.92 -5.68
C ASN A 118 -1.82 14.22 -4.93
N HIS A 119 -2.02 14.31 -3.62
CA HIS A 119 -1.77 15.56 -2.88
C HIS A 119 -0.33 16.06 -3.03
N LEU A 120 0.66 15.19 -2.77
CA LEU A 120 2.07 15.59 -2.87
C LEU A 120 2.50 15.89 -4.31
N LEU A 121 1.99 15.14 -5.29
CA LEU A 121 2.26 15.41 -6.71
C LEU A 121 1.66 16.75 -7.16
N ASN A 122 0.41 17.03 -6.78
CA ASN A 122 -0.23 18.32 -7.09
C ASN A 122 0.54 19.50 -6.45
N TRP A 123 0.98 19.32 -5.22
CA TRP A 123 1.82 20.32 -4.55
C TRP A 123 3.14 20.54 -5.29
N ALA A 124 3.83 19.45 -5.69
CA ALA A 124 5.08 19.50 -6.44
C ALA A 124 4.90 20.28 -7.76
N GLN A 125 3.88 19.95 -8.53
CA GLN A 125 3.58 20.63 -9.81
C GLN A 125 3.26 22.11 -9.62
N ALA A 126 2.49 22.46 -8.59
CA ALA A 126 2.19 23.87 -8.26
C ALA A 126 3.46 24.68 -7.90
N HIS A 127 4.53 24.02 -7.42
CA HIS A 127 5.82 24.62 -7.10
C HIS A 127 6.87 24.45 -8.21
N GLY A 128 6.44 24.04 -9.41
CA GLY A 128 7.30 23.91 -10.59
C GLY A 128 8.28 22.75 -10.51
N MET A 129 7.97 21.70 -9.75
CA MET A 129 8.70 20.43 -9.71
C MET A 129 8.07 19.45 -10.69
N GLU A 130 8.90 18.76 -11.45
CA GLU A 130 8.44 17.87 -12.52
C GLU A 130 8.14 16.46 -12.02
N TYR A 131 8.87 16.03 -11.00
CA TYR A 131 8.81 14.64 -10.52
C TYR A 131 8.59 14.54 -9.02
N VAL A 132 7.83 13.51 -8.61
CA VAL A 132 7.78 13.01 -7.25
C VAL A 132 8.57 11.70 -7.18
N VAL A 133 9.48 11.64 -6.23
CA VAL A 133 10.39 10.51 -6.03
C VAL A 133 10.09 9.85 -4.69
N THR A 134 10.04 8.54 -4.67
CA THR A 134 9.86 7.78 -3.44
C THR A 134 10.83 6.60 -3.38
N GLY A 135 11.07 6.08 -2.17
CA GLY A 135 11.89 4.90 -1.92
C GLY A 135 11.16 3.56 -2.18
N HIS A 136 10.17 3.51 -3.08
CA HIS A 136 9.52 2.24 -3.40
C HIS A 136 10.36 1.36 -4.31
N TYR A 137 10.30 0.05 -4.06
CA TYR A 137 10.91 -1.00 -4.89
C TYR A 137 9.92 -1.42 -5.99
N ALA A 138 9.85 -0.64 -7.04
CA ALA A 138 9.15 -0.91 -8.29
C ALA A 138 9.82 -0.12 -9.41
N ARG A 139 9.55 -0.45 -10.67
CA ARG A 139 10.13 0.24 -11.82
C ARG A 139 9.04 0.92 -12.64
N VAL A 140 9.35 2.09 -13.17
CA VAL A 140 8.47 2.83 -14.09
C VAL A 140 9.25 3.05 -15.38
N GLU A 141 8.71 2.55 -16.48
CA GLU A 141 9.33 2.60 -17.81
C GLU A 141 8.26 2.97 -18.85
N GLN A 142 8.66 3.64 -19.91
CA GLN A 142 7.77 3.88 -21.05
C GLN A 142 7.91 2.75 -22.06
N ASP A 143 6.81 2.13 -22.46
CA ASP A 143 6.77 1.15 -23.53
C ASP A 143 7.02 1.85 -24.87
N PRO A 144 8.08 1.50 -25.61
CA PRO A 144 8.42 2.16 -26.85
C PRO A 144 7.40 1.91 -27.97
N ASP A 145 6.66 0.80 -27.91
CA ASP A 145 5.72 0.40 -28.97
C ASP A 145 4.36 1.10 -28.81
N THR A 146 3.88 1.21 -27.57
CA THR A 146 2.56 1.77 -27.28
C THR A 146 2.62 3.21 -26.74
N GLY A 147 3.78 3.67 -26.29
CA GLY A 147 3.97 4.94 -25.61
C GLY A 147 3.38 4.98 -24.19
N ARG A 148 2.77 3.90 -23.70
CA ARG A 148 2.21 3.83 -22.36
C ARG A 148 3.31 3.73 -21.30
N TRP A 149 3.06 4.32 -20.16
CA TRP A 149 3.90 4.11 -18.99
C TRP A 149 3.52 2.79 -18.32
N LEU A 150 4.53 1.98 -18.06
CA LEU A 150 4.40 0.69 -17.40
C LEU A 150 4.90 0.79 -15.97
N LEU A 151 4.14 0.19 -15.05
CA LEU A 151 4.61 -0.12 -13.70
C LEU A 151 5.09 -1.58 -13.70
N LYS A 152 6.31 -1.81 -13.26
CA LYS A 152 6.94 -3.13 -13.25
C LYS A 152 7.40 -3.49 -11.84
N LYS A 153 7.50 -4.78 -11.57
CA LYS A 153 8.05 -5.29 -10.31
C LYS A 153 9.44 -4.75 -10.05
N GLY A 154 9.80 -4.59 -8.78
CA GLY A 154 11.17 -4.33 -8.37
C GLY A 154 12.08 -5.51 -8.69
N LEU A 155 13.38 -5.26 -8.86
CA LEU A 155 14.38 -6.30 -9.08
C LEU A 155 14.53 -7.21 -7.85
N ASP A 156 14.43 -6.66 -6.65
CA ASP A 156 14.41 -7.42 -5.40
C ASP A 156 12.99 -7.96 -5.16
N GLU A 157 12.77 -9.23 -5.51
CA GLU A 157 11.46 -9.88 -5.35
C GLU A 157 10.96 -9.88 -3.89
N GLY A 158 11.89 -9.95 -2.93
CA GLY A 158 11.57 -9.92 -1.49
C GLY A 158 11.11 -8.53 -1.01
N LYS A 159 11.33 -7.49 -1.81
CA LYS A 159 10.98 -6.09 -1.51
C LYS A 159 10.02 -5.48 -2.52
N ASP A 160 9.59 -6.22 -3.55
CA ASP A 160 8.68 -5.71 -4.57
C ASP A 160 7.43 -5.07 -3.98
N GLN A 161 7.20 -3.81 -4.35
CA GLN A 161 6.08 -2.98 -3.90
C GLN A 161 5.13 -2.59 -5.04
N SER A 162 5.25 -3.24 -6.19
CA SER A 162 4.36 -2.97 -7.33
C SER A 162 2.88 -3.18 -7.00
N TYR A 163 2.58 -4.12 -6.10
CA TYR A 163 1.22 -4.37 -5.61
C TYR A 163 0.57 -3.13 -5.00
N VAL A 164 1.28 -2.38 -4.17
CA VAL A 164 0.70 -1.20 -3.49
C VAL A 164 0.70 0.06 -4.35
N LEU A 165 1.20 -0.04 -5.59
CA LEU A 165 1.28 1.05 -6.56
C LEU A 165 0.34 0.85 -7.77
N TYR A 166 -0.43 -0.24 -7.82
CA TYR A 166 -1.23 -0.61 -8.99
C TYR A 166 -2.25 0.44 -9.41
N ASN A 167 -2.64 1.34 -8.53
CA ASN A 167 -3.64 2.38 -8.80
C ASN A 167 -3.05 3.71 -9.29
N LEU A 168 -1.76 3.74 -9.64
CA LEU A 168 -1.15 4.87 -10.32
C LEU A 168 -1.70 5.00 -11.74
N THR A 169 -2.20 6.18 -12.08
CA THR A 169 -2.71 6.50 -13.42
C THR A 169 -1.58 6.74 -14.42
N GLN A 170 -1.87 6.66 -15.71
CA GLN A 170 -0.92 6.99 -16.76
C GLN A 170 -0.32 8.41 -16.58
N GLN A 171 -1.16 9.38 -16.24
CA GLN A 171 -0.71 10.75 -15.98
C GLN A 171 0.25 10.81 -14.79
N GLN A 172 -0.05 10.12 -13.70
CA GLN A 172 0.85 10.10 -12.52
C GLN A 172 2.19 9.44 -12.84
N LEU A 173 2.16 8.31 -13.56
CA LEU A 173 3.39 7.57 -13.92
C LEU A 173 4.40 8.41 -14.72
N THR A 174 3.95 9.40 -15.51
CA THR A 174 4.88 10.31 -16.20
C THR A 174 5.75 11.11 -15.24
N HIS A 175 5.22 11.42 -14.04
CA HIS A 175 5.84 12.28 -13.04
C HIS A 175 6.43 11.50 -11.85
N VAL A 176 6.41 10.17 -11.87
CA VAL A 176 6.92 9.34 -10.77
C VAL A 176 8.32 8.82 -11.10
N ARG A 177 9.22 8.86 -10.11
CA ARG A 177 10.55 8.22 -10.18
C ARG A 177 10.75 7.31 -8.97
N LEU A 178 11.15 6.07 -9.24
CA LEU A 178 11.36 5.02 -8.25
C LEU A 178 12.80 4.47 -8.38
N PRO A 179 13.81 5.22 -7.94
CA PRO A 179 15.21 4.89 -8.23
C PRO A 179 15.69 3.59 -7.58
N LEU A 180 14.99 3.09 -6.56
CA LEU A 180 15.35 1.82 -5.91
C LEU A 180 14.85 0.57 -6.63
N GLY A 181 13.98 0.73 -7.61
CA GLY A 181 13.34 -0.41 -8.30
C GLY A 181 14.31 -1.34 -9.04
N ALA A 182 15.51 -0.86 -9.39
CA ALA A 182 16.57 -1.61 -10.04
C ALA A 182 17.69 -2.06 -9.08
N LEU A 183 17.49 -1.96 -7.76
CA LEU A 183 18.47 -2.30 -6.74
C LEU A 183 17.93 -3.36 -5.77
N HIS A 184 18.85 -4.18 -5.25
CA HIS A 184 18.56 -5.02 -4.09
C HIS A 184 18.66 -4.21 -2.79
N LYS A 185 17.91 -4.61 -1.77
CA LYS A 185 17.92 -3.95 -0.44
C LYS A 185 19.31 -3.91 0.18
N THR A 186 20.13 -4.93 -0.08
CA THR A 186 21.53 -4.99 0.39
C THR A 186 22.38 -3.89 -0.23
N GLU A 187 22.19 -3.58 -1.52
CA GLU A 187 22.88 -2.50 -2.21
C GLU A 187 22.45 -1.13 -1.67
N VAL A 188 21.15 -0.96 -1.43
CA VAL A 188 20.59 0.28 -0.83
C VAL A 188 21.21 0.52 0.57
N ARG A 189 21.33 -0.52 1.41
CA ARG A 189 21.98 -0.39 2.73
C ARG A 189 23.48 -0.09 2.60
N ALA A 190 24.17 -0.70 1.66
CA ALA A 190 25.59 -0.42 1.41
C ALA A 190 25.81 1.04 0.99
N ILE A 191 24.97 1.57 0.11
CA ILE A 191 24.99 3.00 -0.28
C ILE A 191 24.78 3.89 0.95
N ALA A 192 23.78 3.61 1.77
CA ALA A 192 23.49 4.41 2.95
C ALA A 192 24.66 4.39 3.99
N GLU A 193 25.31 3.25 4.17
CA GLU A 193 26.47 3.12 5.03
C GLU A 193 27.70 3.86 4.45
N GLN A 194 27.94 3.74 3.15
CA GLN A 194 29.03 4.43 2.45
C GLN A 194 28.90 5.96 2.57
N HIS A 195 27.67 6.48 2.53
CA HIS A 195 27.39 7.91 2.67
C HIS A 195 27.13 8.36 4.12
N HIS A 196 27.34 7.47 5.10
CA HIS A 196 27.20 7.74 6.51
C HIS A 196 25.83 8.32 6.91
N PHE A 197 24.74 7.92 6.24
CA PHE A 197 23.42 8.38 6.61
C PHE A 197 23.05 7.93 8.02
N ILE A 198 22.51 8.84 8.82
CA ILE A 198 22.18 8.59 10.24
C ILE A 198 21.23 7.39 10.41
N ASN A 199 20.38 7.14 9.43
CA ASN A 199 19.37 6.08 9.41
C ASN A 199 19.81 4.81 8.65
N ALA A 200 21.09 4.67 8.24
CA ALA A 200 21.57 3.53 7.44
C ALA A 200 21.25 2.16 8.08
N ARG A 201 21.22 2.06 9.40
CA ARG A 201 20.94 0.83 10.17
C ARG A 201 19.51 0.74 10.70
N LYS A 202 18.65 1.70 10.36
CA LYS A 202 17.25 1.70 10.78
C LYS A 202 16.50 0.50 10.21
N HIS A 203 15.67 -0.13 11.03
CA HIS A 203 14.81 -1.24 10.59
C HIS A 203 13.71 -0.73 9.65
N ASP A 204 13.31 -1.59 8.71
CA ASP A 204 12.18 -1.29 7.82
C ASP A 204 10.88 -1.28 8.62
N SER A 205 9.98 -0.34 8.33
CA SER A 205 8.63 -0.37 8.88
C SER A 205 7.85 -1.55 8.28
N GLN A 206 7.26 -2.38 9.15
CA GLN A 206 6.57 -3.60 8.73
C GLN A 206 5.05 -3.55 8.88
N ASP A 207 4.53 -2.59 9.68
CA ASP A 207 3.12 -2.49 10.04
C ASP A 207 2.46 -1.23 9.47
N ILE A 208 1.13 -1.16 9.61
CA ILE A 208 0.34 0.03 9.28
C ILE A 208 0.84 1.19 10.14
N CYS A 209 1.28 2.26 9.51
CA CYS A 209 2.00 3.36 10.16
C CYS A 209 1.26 4.05 11.32
N PHE A 210 -0.06 4.02 11.33
CA PHE A 210 -0.90 4.59 12.39
C PHE A 210 -1.45 3.52 13.36
N VAL A 211 -1.08 2.24 13.18
CA VAL A 211 -1.43 1.12 14.08
C VAL A 211 -0.15 0.33 14.41
N PRO A 212 0.82 0.93 15.09
CA PRO A 212 2.17 0.36 15.25
C PRO A 212 2.23 -0.88 16.13
N ASP A 213 1.22 -1.12 16.96
CA ASP A 213 1.10 -2.30 17.82
C ASP A 213 0.28 -3.44 17.18
N GLY A 214 -0.22 -3.23 15.94
CA GLY A 214 -1.04 -4.19 15.22
C GLY A 214 -2.46 -4.38 15.79
N ASP A 215 -2.86 -3.70 16.87
CA ASP A 215 -4.22 -3.75 17.43
C ASP A 215 -5.11 -2.68 16.78
N TYR A 216 -5.48 -2.94 15.51
CA TYR A 216 -6.36 -2.03 14.75
C TYR A 216 -7.73 -1.82 15.40
N ALA A 217 -8.26 -2.80 16.14
CA ALA A 217 -9.54 -2.65 16.80
C ALA A 217 -9.47 -1.67 17.99
N ARG A 218 -8.40 -1.74 18.79
CA ARG A 218 -8.13 -0.77 19.86
C ARG A 218 -7.91 0.63 19.26
N PHE A 219 -7.19 0.73 18.17
CA PHE A 219 -7.03 1.99 17.45
C PHE A 219 -8.39 2.57 17.01
N MET A 220 -9.24 1.74 16.40
CA MET A 220 -10.57 2.16 15.95
C MET A 220 -11.46 2.61 17.11
N GLU A 221 -11.46 1.90 18.25
CA GLU A 221 -12.18 2.31 19.46
C GLU A 221 -11.70 3.68 19.97
N GLY A 222 -10.40 3.89 20.03
CA GLY A 222 -9.80 5.18 20.43
C GLY A 222 -10.14 6.32 19.46
N PHE A 223 -10.08 6.04 18.15
CA PHE A 223 -10.33 7.04 17.11
C PHE A 223 -11.80 7.44 17.00
N THR A 224 -12.72 6.48 17.09
CA THR A 224 -14.15 6.70 16.88
C THR A 224 -14.91 7.00 18.18
N GLY A 225 -14.35 6.66 19.34
CA GLY A 225 -15.07 6.65 20.62
C GLY A 225 -16.12 5.54 20.74
N LYS A 226 -16.23 4.65 19.73
CA LYS A 226 -17.18 3.52 19.74
C LYS A 226 -16.59 2.37 20.52
N HIS A 227 -17.49 1.57 21.11
CA HIS A 227 -17.15 0.26 21.68
C HIS A 227 -17.74 -0.83 20.80
N TYR A 228 -16.96 -1.83 20.46
CA TYR A 228 -17.39 -2.98 19.68
C TYR A 228 -17.75 -4.15 20.62
N PRO A 229 -19.06 -4.44 20.84
CA PRO A 229 -19.49 -5.39 21.84
C PRO A 229 -19.09 -6.82 21.50
N ALA A 230 -19.06 -7.68 22.52
CA ALA A 230 -18.95 -9.11 22.36
C ALA A 230 -20.10 -9.68 21.53
N GLY A 231 -19.85 -10.78 20.83
CA GLY A 231 -20.83 -11.48 20.01
C GLY A 231 -20.49 -12.98 19.89
N ASP A 232 -21.20 -13.72 19.05
CA ASP A 232 -21.12 -15.14 18.98
C ASP A 232 -20.22 -15.64 17.85
N PHE A 233 -19.36 -16.63 18.15
CA PHE A 233 -18.79 -17.49 17.14
C PHE A 233 -19.80 -18.56 16.74
N LEU A 234 -20.04 -18.69 15.44
CA LEU A 234 -20.91 -19.72 14.86
C LEU A 234 -20.06 -20.75 14.08
N ASP A 235 -20.46 -22.01 14.10
CA ASP A 235 -19.97 -22.98 13.12
C ASP A 235 -20.71 -22.86 11.77
N GLU A 236 -20.32 -23.65 10.78
CA GLU A 236 -20.94 -23.65 9.43
C GLU A 236 -22.44 -24.01 9.46
N SER A 237 -22.95 -24.67 10.53
CA SER A 237 -24.36 -24.97 10.70
C SER A 237 -25.16 -23.84 11.34
N GLY A 238 -24.48 -22.77 11.79
CA GLY A 238 -25.07 -21.67 12.54
C GLY A 238 -25.18 -21.91 14.04
N LYS A 239 -24.59 -22.98 14.57
CA LYS A 239 -24.57 -23.27 16.02
C LYS A 239 -23.52 -22.41 16.70
N VAL A 240 -23.86 -21.83 17.85
CA VAL A 240 -22.93 -21.08 18.71
C VAL A 240 -21.87 -22.02 19.27
N VAL A 241 -20.59 -21.71 19.05
CA VAL A 241 -19.41 -22.47 19.49
C VAL A 241 -18.49 -21.69 20.42
N GLY A 242 -18.82 -20.42 20.69
CA GLY A 242 -18.05 -19.57 21.61
C GLY A 242 -18.49 -18.11 21.52
N THR A 243 -17.79 -17.24 22.25
CA THR A 243 -18.05 -15.79 22.28
C THR A 243 -16.78 -15.06 21.87
N HIS A 244 -16.92 -13.99 21.08
CA HIS A 244 -15.83 -13.13 20.63
C HIS A 244 -15.95 -11.69 21.17
N ASN A 245 -14.88 -10.91 21.06
CA ASN A 245 -14.78 -9.53 21.58
C ASN A 245 -15.11 -8.45 20.52
N GLY A 246 -16.10 -8.70 19.66
CA GLY A 246 -16.52 -7.82 18.57
C GLY A 246 -16.07 -8.32 17.20
N ALA A 247 -17.03 -8.48 16.25
CA ALA A 247 -16.77 -9.05 14.91
C ALA A 247 -15.72 -8.25 14.11
N VAL A 248 -15.56 -6.97 14.37
CA VAL A 248 -14.57 -6.08 13.74
C VAL A 248 -13.14 -6.56 13.97
N ARG A 249 -12.85 -7.26 15.07
CA ARG A 249 -11.52 -7.74 15.46
C ARG A 249 -11.04 -8.95 14.66
N TYR A 250 -11.87 -9.48 13.77
CA TYR A 250 -11.57 -10.72 13.06
C TYR A 250 -11.49 -10.49 11.55
N THR A 251 -10.56 -11.20 10.92
CA THR A 251 -10.32 -11.14 9.47
C THR A 251 -10.50 -12.51 8.86
N LEU A 252 -11.04 -12.60 7.63
CA LEU A 252 -11.19 -13.86 6.90
C LEU A 252 -9.84 -14.59 6.78
N GLY A 253 -9.85 -15.90 7.10
CA GLY A 253 -8.67 -16.75 7.14
C GLY A 253 -7.86 -16.68 8.43
N GLN A 254 -8.27 -15.89 9.43
CA GLN A 254 -7.61 -15.81 10.74
C GLN A 254 -7.79 -17.13 11.49
N ARG A 255 -6.67 -17.65 12.06
CA ARG A 255 -6.63 -18.85 12.90
C ARG A 255 -6.29 -18.53 14.35
N LYS A 256 -5.30 -17.63 14.56
CA LYS A 256 -4.80 -17.30 15.90
C LYS A 256 -5.70 -16.28 16.58
N GLY A 257 -5.74 -16.31 17.92
CA GLY A 257 -6.46 -15.32 18.73
C GLY A 257 -7.98 -15.50 18.76
N LEU A 258 -8.52 -16.67 18.33
CA LEU A 258 -9.96 -16.95 18.40
C LEU A 258 -10.42 -17.33 19.81
N GLY A 259 -9.53 -17.87 20.65
CA GLY A 259 -9.90 -18.31 22.00
C GLY A 259 -10.82 -19.55 22.03
N LEU A 260 -10.92 -20.30 20.90
CA LEU A 260 -11.78 -21.46 20.76
C LEU A 260 -10.98 -22.78 20.97
N ALA A 261 -11.58 -23.74 21.69
CA ALA A 261 -11.04 -25.07 21.93
C ALA A 261 -11.98 -26.14 21.36
N LEU A 262 -11.98 -26.30 20.01
CA LEU A 262 -12.93 -27.17 19.29
C LEU A 262 -12.32 -28.50 18.86
N GLY A 263 -11.14 -28.87 19.39
CA GLY A 263 -10.50 -30.18 19.10
C GLY A 263 -9.79 -30.23 17.74
N ALA A 264 -10.12 -29.36 16.79
CA ALA A 264 -9.47 -29.23 15.49
C ALA A 264 -9.19 -27.74 15.19
N PRO A 265 -8.20 -27.41 14.35
CA PRO A 265 -7.96 -26.05 13.92
C PRO A 265 -9.16 -25.48 13.16
N VAL A 266 -9.63 -24.30 13.58
CA VAL A 266 -10.69 -23.56 12.88
C VAL A 266 -10.21 -22.20 12.44
N TYR A 267 -10.87 -21.66 11.42
CA TYR A 267 -10.54 -20.40 10.77
C TYR A 267 -11.78 -19.54 10.60
N VAL A 268 -11.62 -18.23 10.63
CA VAL A 268 -12.70 -17.29 10.29
C VAL A 268 -13.05 -17.44 8.82
N CYS A 269 -14.27 -17.92 8.52
CA CYS A 269 -14.77 -18.09 7.14
C CYS A 269 -15.87 -17.09 6.77
N GLY A 270 -16.48 -16.39 7.74
CA GLY A 270 -17.50 -15.38 7.49
C GLY A 270 -17.66 -14.43 8.66
N LYS A 271 -18.29 -13.30 8.38
CA LYS A 271 -18.68 -12.30 9.37
C LYS A 271 -20.03 -11.70 8.98
N ASP A 272 -20.90 -11.51 9.96
CA ASP A 272 -22.08 -10.66 9.84
C ASP A 272 -21.95 -9.51 10.83
N MET A 273 -21.75 -8.31 10.29
CA MET A 273 -21.52 -7.12 11.12
C MET A 273 -22.80 -6.59 11.75
N GLN A 274 -23.98 -6.88 11.17
CA GLN A 274 -25.27 -6.47 11.74
C GLN A 274 -25.66 -7.39 12.90
N ALA A 275 -25.53 -8.70 12.70
CA ALA A 275 -25.77 -9.69 13.75
C ALA A 275 -24.63 -9.77 14.77
N ASN A 276 -23.51 -9.10 14.53
CA ASN A 276 -22.28 -9.18 15.31
C ASN A 276 -21.83 -10.64 15.53
N THR A 277 -21.78 -11.45 14.47
CA THR A 277 -21.36 -12.85 14.51
C THR A 277 -20.15 -13.10 13.62
N VAL A 278 -19.34 -14.09 14.01
CA VAL A 278 -18.17 -14.56 13.27
C VAL A 278 -18.33 -16.06 13.01
N THR A 279 -18.40 -16.46 11.74
CA THR A 279 -18.47 -17.87 11.37
C THR A 279 -17.08 -18.45 11.30
N VAL A 280 -16.88 -19.61 11.95
CA VAL A 280 -15.64 -20.38 11.92
C VAL A 280 -15.86 -21.75 11.31
N GLY A 281 -14.87 -22.24 10.59
CA GLY A 281 -14.93 -23.53 9.91
C GLY A 281 -13.54 -24.12 9.63
N PRO A 282 -13.48 -25.28 8.97
CA PRO A 282 -12.23 -25.90 8.55
C PRO A 282 -11.50 -25.06 7.50
N GLU A 283 -10.22 -25.34 7.26
CA GLU A 283 -9.44 -24.61 6.26
C GLU A 283 -10.03 -24.73 4.84
N SER A 284 -10.67 -25.85 4.52
CA SER A 284 -11.34 -26.08 3.23
C SER A 284 -12.44 -25.06 2.91
N ALA A 285 -13.05 -24.45 3.94
CA ALA A 285 -14.06 -23.42 3.77
C ALA A 285 -13.51 -22.10 3.22
N LEU A 286 -12.19 -21.90 3.32
CA LEU A 286 -11.52 -20.65 2.94
C LEU A 286 -11.22 -20.50 1.44
N PHE A 287 -11.39 -21.54 0.64
CA PHE A 287 -10.93 -21.54 -0.74
C PHE A 287 -12.04 -21.12 -1.70
N ASP A 288 -11.76 -20.06 -2.45
CA ASP A 288 -12.61 -19.51 -3.51
C ASP A 288 -11.84 -19.45 -4.82
N ARG A 289 -12.55 -19.60 -5.95
CA ARG A 289 -11.95 -19.65 -7.29
C ARG A 289 -12.20 -18.41 -8.09
N ILE A 290 -13.30 -17.73 -7.86
CA ILE A 290 -13.72 -16.57 -8.62
C ILE A 290 -13.69 -15.33 -7.74
N VAL A 291 -13.11 -14.25 -8.27
CA VAL A 291 -13.02 -12.94 -7.62
C VAL A 291 -13.63 -11.89 -8.54
N TYR A 292 -14.53 -11.07 -8.01
CA TYR A 292 -15.06 -9.89 -8.68
C TYR A 292 -14.39 -8.66 -8.09
N ALA A 293 -13.98 -7.73 -8.96
CA ALA A 293 -13.32 -6.50 -8.55
C ALA A 293 -13.87 -5.28 -9.27
N GLU A 294 -13.98 -4.19 -8.54
CA GLU A 294 -14.44 -2.87 -8.99
C GLU A 294 -13.37 -1.80 -8.68
N ASP A 295 -13.63 -0.51 -8.94
CA ASP A 295 -12.65 0.59 -8.83
C ASP A 295 -11.33 0.24 -9.55
N VAL A 296 -11.47 -0.17 -10.83
CA VAL A 296 -10.38 -0.74 -11.62
C VAL A 296 -9.48 0.37 -12.17
N ASN A 297 -8.18 0.16 -12.05
CA ASN A 297 -7.16 0.93 -12.75
C ASN A 297 -6.38 0.04 -13.71
N TRP A 298 -6.43 0.33 -15.01
CA TRP A 298 -5.62 -0.33 -16.03
C TRP A 298 -4.35 0.48 -16.30
N ILE A 299 -3.18 -0.17 -16.14
CA ILE A 299 -1.88 0.47 -16.38
C ILE A 299 -1.35 0.09 -17.77
N ALA A 300 -1.06 -1.20 -18.00
CA ALA A 300 -0.40 -1.64 -19.23
C ALA A 300 -1.32 -1.66 -20.45
N ILE A 301 -2.63 -1.72 -20.24
CA ILE A 301 -3.64 -1.69 -21.31
C ILE A 301 -4.61 -0.52 -21.12
N PRO A 302 -5.23 0.02 -22.16
CA PRO A 302 -6.24 1.07 -22.00
C PRO A 302 -7.53 0.54 -21.37
N GLU A 303 -7.94 -0.67 -21.76
CA GLU A 303 -9.14 -1.35 -21.27
C GLU A 303 -9.04 -2.87 -21.50
N LEU A 304 -9.86 -3.64 -20.80
CA LEU A 304 -9.99 -5.08 -21.01
C LEU A 304 -11.16 -5.35 -21.97
N THR A 305 -10.86 -5.76 -23.20
CA THR A 305 -11.86 -5.98 -24.24
C THR A 305 -12.32 -7.44 -24.37
N GLY A 306 -11.65 -8.37 -23.71
CA GLY A 306 -11.97 -9.80 -23.77
C GLY A 306 -11.18 -10.59 -22.72
N PRO A 307 -11.35 -11.92 -22.67
CA PRO A 307 -10.60 -12.77 -21.75
C PRO A 307 -9.09 -12.65 -21.96
N LEU A 308 -8.34 -12.55 -20.85
CA LEU A 308 -6.89 -12.41 -20.90
C LEU A 308 -6.24 -13.30 -19.85
N ARG A 309 -5.19 -14.03 -20.22
CA ARG A 309 -4.36 -14.81 -19.27
C ARG A 309 -3.42 -13.89 -18.49
N VAL A 310 -3.43 -14.06 -17.19
CA VAL A 310 -2.66 -13.25 -16.23
C VAL A 310 -2.16 -14.12 -15.08
N THR A 311 -1.26 -13.56 -14.29
CA THR A 311 -1.08 -13.96 -12.89
C THR A 311 -1.67 -12.90 -11.98
N ALA A 312 -2.10 -13.28 -10.78
CA ALA A 312 -2.74 -12.33 -9.86
C ALA A 312 -2.35 -12.59 -8.40
N ARG A 313 -2.38 -11.50 -7.61
CA ARG A 313 -2.27 -11.52 -6.14
C ARG A 313 -3.53 -10.90 -5.56
N THR A 314 -4.12 -11.52 -4.56
CA THR A 314 -5.25 -10.98 -3.79
C THR A 314 -4.83 -10.41 -2.43
N ARG A 315 -3.52 -10.49 -2.11
CA ARG A 315 -2.89 -9.92 -0.92
C ARG A 315 -1.43 -9.55 -1.20
N TYR A 316 -0.89 -8.60 -0.49
CA TYR A 316 0.47 -8.09 -0.70
C TYR A 316 1.55 -9.19 -0.66
N HIS A 317 1.54 -10.03 0.36
CA HIS A 317 2.55 -11.10 0.54
C HIS A 317 2.20 -12.44 -0.14
N GLN A 318 1.16 -12.47 -0.97
CA GLN A 318 0.78 -13.70 -1.69
C GLN A 318 1.69 -13.91 -2.89
N THR A 319 2.07 -15.17 -3.14
CA THR A 319 2.67 -15.57 -4.42
C THR A 319 1.64 -15.46 -5.53
N GLU A 320 2.04 -14.98 -6.69
CA GLU A 320 1.17 -14.89 -7.87
C GLU A 320 0.60 -16.23 -8.28
N GLN A 321 -0.66 -16.22 -8.63
CA GLN A 321 -1.39 -17.41 -9.08
C GLN A 321 -1.95 -17.20 -10.49
N ALA A 322 -1.88 -18.24 -11.31
CA ALA A 322 -2.38 -18.21 -12.67
C ALA A 322 -3.90 -18.08 -12.70
N ALA A 323 -4.39 -17.19 -13.57
CA ALA A 323 -5.81 -16.90 -13.69
C ALA A 323 -6.16 -16.39 -15.09
N THR A 324 -7.48 -16.32 -15.38
CA THR A 324 -8.02 -15.62 -16.54
C THR A 324 -8.92 -14.48 -16.05
N VAL A 325 -8.66 -13.27 -16.53
CA VAL A 325 -9.51 -12.12 -16.27
C VAL A 325 -10.50 -11.92 -17.43
N TYR A 326 -11.74 -11.59 -17.07
CA TYR A 326 -12.85 -11.35 -17.98
C TYR A 326 -13.44 -9.97 -17.73
N PRO A 327 -13.87 -9.22 -18.77
CA PRO A 327 -14.64 -7.99 -18.58
C PRO A 327 -15.93 -8.27 -17.78
N ALA A 328 -16.31 -7.34 -16.91
CA ALA A 328 -17.58 -7.34 -16.21
C ALA A 328 -18.17 -5.93 -16.19
N GLU A 329 -19.48 -5.79 -15.91
CA GLU A 329 -20.23 -4.53 -16.05
C GLU A 329 -19.59 -3.36 -15.28
N ASN A 330 -19.16 -3.59 -14.04
CA ASN A 330 -18.58 -2.55 -13.18
C ASN A 330 -17.09 -2.81 -12.84
N GLY A 331 -16.37 -3.56 -13.70
CA GLY A 331 -14.99 -3.89 -13.41
C GLY A 331 -14.52 -5.14 -14.12
N PHE A 332 -14.06 -6.14 -13.36
CA PHE A 332 -13.67 -7.43 -13.94
C PHE A 332 -14.04 -8.61 -13.04
N ARG A 333 -14.17 -9.78 -13.67
CA ARG A 333 -14.24 -11.09 -13.05
C ARG A 333 -12.92 -11.82 -13.28
N LEU A 334 -12.30 -12.33 -12.23
CA LEU A 334 -11.07 -13.11 -12.28
C LEU A 334 -11.35 -14.55 -11.88
N GLU A 335 -10.96 -15.52 -12.71
CA GLU A 335 -11.08 -16.93 -12.44
C GLU A 335 -9.68 -17.54 -12.30
N PHE A 336 -9.34 -18.01 -11.11
CA PHE A 336 -8.07 -18.68 -10.84
C PHE A 336 -8.08 -20.11 -11.35
N ASP A 337 -6.93 -20.61 -11.82
CA ASP A 337 -6.79 -22.01 -12.22
C ASP A 337 -6.95 -22.94 -11.02
N GLN A 338 -6.49 -22.49 -9.84
CA GLN A 338 -6.63 -23.19 -8.55
C GLN A 338 -7.32 -22.30 -7.52
N PRO A 339 -8.19 -22.87 -6.66
CA PRO A 339 -8.83 -22.08 -5.61
C PRO A 339 -7.82 -21.34 -4.73
N GLN A 340 -8.14 -20.11 -4.37
CA GLN A 340 -7.29 -19.23 -3.57
C GLN A 340 -7.76 -19.14 -2.14
N ARG A 341 -6.81 -19.13 -1.21
CA ARG A 341 -7.11 -19.09 0.22
C ARG A 341 -7.55 -17.70 0.66
N ALA A 342 -8.80 -17.59 1.07
CA ALA A 342 -9.44 -16.42 1.69
C ALA A 342 -9.20 -15.08 0.92
N PRO A 343 -9.50 -15.00 -0.39
CA PRO A 343 -9.59 -13.69 -1.01
C PRO A 343 -10.68 -12.89 -0.28
N THR A 344 -10.39 -11.63 0.07
CA THR A 344 -11.20 -10.91 1.05
C THR A 344 -11.77 -9.63 0.45
N PRO A 345 -13.09 -9.37 0.52
CA PRO A 345 -13.67 -8.10 0.13
C PRO A 345 -13.01 -6.91 0.86
N GLY A 346 -12.77 -5.83 0.12
CA GLY A 346 -12.04 -4.66 0.60
C GLY A 346 -10.52 -4.74 0.38
N GLN A 347 -9.94 -5.92 0.12
CA GLN A 347 -8.56 -6.05 -0.36
C GLN A 347 -8.48 -5.77 -1.86
N SER A 348 -7.29 -5.46 -2.34
CA SER A 348 -7.07 -5.33 -3.78
C SER A 348 -6.70 -6.68 -4.42
N VAL A 349 -7.08 -6.83 -5.68
CA VAL A 349 -6.51 -7.84 -6.57
C VAL A 349 -5.71 -7.13 -7.65
N VAL A 350 -4.43 -7.54 -7.79
CA VAL A 350 -3.49 -6.94 -8.75
C VAL A 350 -3.09 -8.01 -9.78
N LEU A 351 -3.17 -7.61 -11.04
CA LEU A 351 -2.98 -8.48 -12.21
C LEU A 351 -1.61 -8.19 -12.84
N TYR A 352 -0.92 -9.26 -13.26
CA TYR A 352 0.41 -9.18 -13.84
C TYR A 352 0.53 -9.96 -15.15
N GLN A 353 1.40 -9.49 -16.03
CA GLN A 353 1.95 -10.24 -17.15
C GLN A 353 3.49 -10.18 -17.08
N GLY A 354 4.10 -11.29 -16.67
CA GLY A 354 5.52 -11.32 -16.36
C GLY A 354 5.87 -10.39 -15.19
N ASP A 355 6.74 -9.40 -15.43
CA ASP A 355 7.11 -8.38 -14.46
C ASP A 355 6.24 -7.10 -14.53
N VAL A 356 5.34 -7.00 -15.51
CA VAL A 356 4.49 -5.82 -15.74
C VAL A 356 3.19 -5.94 -14.96
N VAL A 357 2.84 -4.87 -14.23
CA VAL A 357 1.51 -4.69 -13.63
C VAL A 357 0.52 -4.32 -14.72
N LEU A 358 -0.42 -5.23 -15.02
CA LEU A 358 -1.48 -4.99 -15.99
C LEU A 358 -2.48 -3.94 -15.48
N GLY A 359 -2.83 -4.05 -14.21
CA GLY A 359 -3.78 -3.23 -13.48
C GLY A 359 -4.28 -3.94 -12.24
N GLY A 360 -5.39 -3.49 -11.68
CA GLY A 360 -6.01 -4.11 -10.52
C GLY A 360 -7.31 -3.42 -10.13
N GLY A 361 -7.95 -3.93 -9.08
CA GLY A 361 -9.19 -3.39 -8.55
C GLY A 361 -9.42 -3.83 -7.09
N ILE A 362 -10.49 -3.34 -6.49
CA ILE A 362 -10.89 -3.70 -5.12
C ILE A 362 -11.84 -4.90 -5.19
N ILE A 363 -11.54 -5.96 -4.45
CA ILE A 363 -12.38 -7.15 -4.35
C ILE A 363 -13.72 -6.77 -3.71
N THR A 364 -14.82 -7.06 -4.39
CA THR A 364 -16.18 -6.82 -3.89
C THR A 364 -16.90 -8.11 -3.54
N ARG A 365 -16.63 -9.20 -4.28
CA ARG A 365 -17.28 -10.50 -4.11
C ARG A 365 -16.35 -11.64 -4.50
N VAL A 366 -16.55 -12.80 -3.86
CA VAL A 366 -15.85 -14.05 -4.15
C VAL A 366 -16.84 -15.21 -4.31
N GLU A 367 -16.48 -16.22 -5.09
CA GLU A 367 -17.29 -17.44 -5.31
C GLU A 367 -16.38 -18.67 -5.37
N LYS A 368 -16.97 -19.83 -5.02
CA LYS A 368 -16.30 -21.15 -5.04
C LYS A 368 -15.83 -21.55 -6.43
#